data_5343ca582cb916a9ca794ea963614021
#
_entry.id   5343ca582cb916a9ca794ea963614021
#
_cell.length_a   1.000
_cell.length_b   1.000
_cell.length_c   1.000
_cell.angle_alpha   90.00
_cell.angle_beta   90.00
_cell.angle_gamma   90.00
#
_symmetry.space_group_name_H-M   'P 1'
#
loop_
_entity.id
_entity.type
_entity.pdbx_description
1 polymer ?
#
loop_
_entity_poly.entity_id
_entity_poly.type
_entity_poly.pdbx_seq_one_letter_code
_entity_poly.pdbx_strand_id
1 'polypeptide(L)'
;MNCHIHTAIFVAALLAAPGTAQTVDKHANTPAGLILQSVTVKPGATTLYLSGQLAAPIDPASKVPPAQLTIADFGDTKTQTISVLNKIKTIMKQHGYAMSDIVKLTVFVAGDPKLDGKMDFAGMNEGFKQFFGTADNPGTVARSTVQVAALAGPAFLVEIEATAAK
;
A
#
# COMPACT_ATOMS: atom_id res chain seq x y z
N MET A 1 59.42 22.18 -44.34
CA MET A 1 58.16 21.38 -44.39
C MET A 1 57.57 21.43 -42.97
N ASN A 2 56.63 22.36 -42.71
CA ASN A 2 56.00 22.49 -41.38
C ASN A 2 54.66 21.78 -41.41
N CYS A 3 54.55 20.73 -40.62
CA CYS A 3 53.29 19.97 -40.45
C CYS A 3 52.52 20.58 -39.24
N HIS A 4 51.40 21.26 -39.51
CA HIS A 4 50.49 21.75 -38.51
C HIS A 4 49.49 20.68 -38.15
N ILE A 5 49.60 20.10 -36.91
CA ILE A 5 48.63 19.18 -36.36
C ILE A 5 47.48 20.00 -35.76
N HIS A 6 46.29 19.88 -36.35
CA HIS A 6 45.06 20.48 -35.83
C HIS A 6 44.43 19.50 -34.83
N THR A 7 44.49 19.82 -33.53
CA THR A 7 43.81 19.06 -32.51
C THR A 7 42.35 19.52 -32.45
N ALA A 8 41.42 18.66 -32.90
CA ALA A 8 40.00 18.93 -32.76
C ALA A 8 39.55 18.57 -31.34
N ILE A 9 39.09 19.59 -30.59
CA ILE A 9 38.50 19.38 -29.25
C ILE A 9 37.01 19.06 -29.45
N PHE A 10 36.64 17.81 -29.17
CA PHE A 10 35.24 17.41 -29.10
C PHE A 10 34.65 17.81 -27.75
N VAL A 11 33.81 18.82 -27.73
CA VAL A 11 32.99 19.17 -26.57
C VAL A 11 31.77 18.27 -26.57
N ALA A 12 31.75 17.25 -25.72
CA ALA A 12 30.57 16.45 -25.48
C ALA A 12 29.56 17.24 -24.64
N ALA A 13 28.51 17.74 -25.25
CA ALA A 13 27.38 18.32 -24.52
C ALA A 13 26.64 17.24 -23.77
N LEU A 14 26.75 17.22 -22.44
CA LEU A 14 25.88 16.38 -21.58
C LEU A 14 24.46 16.94 -21.68
N LEU A 15 23.60 16.29 -22.45
CA LEU A 15 22.16 16.53 -22.40
C LEU A 15 21.63 15.99 -21.06
N ALA A 16 21.34 16.87 -20.11
CA ALA A 16 20.61 16.51 -18.91
C ALA A 16 19.24 15.98 -19.33
N ALA A 17 18.94 14.73 -18.98
CA ALA A 17 17.60 14.17 -19.16
C ALA A 17 16.59 15.03 -18.40
N PRO A 18 15.41 15.34 -18.98
CA PRO A 18 14.38 16.08 -18.25
C PRO A 18 14.01 15.27 -17.00
N GLY A 19 14.24 15.84 -15.83
CA GLY A 19 13.77 15.25 -14.56
C GLY A 19 12.27 15.09 -14.66
N THR A 20 11.76 13.86 -14.44
CA THR A 20 10.32 13.61 -14.36
C THR A 20 9.78 14.44 -13.18
N ALA A 21 8.91 15.41 -13.49
CA ALA A 21 8.29 16.22 -12.44
C ALA A 21 7.51 15.28 -11.51
N GLN A 22 7.67 15.45 -10.19
CA GLN A 22 6.96 14.67 -9.20
C GLN A 22 5.45 14.88 -9.36
N THR A 23 4.72 13.79 -9.65
CA THR A 23 3.29 13.80 -9.93
C THR A 23 2.43 13.63 -8.67
N VAL A 24 3.03 13.28 -7.54
CA VAL A 24 2.33 13.04 -6.27
C VAL A 24 3.03 13.81 -5.14
N ASP A 25 2.28 14.67 -4.44
CA ASP A 25 2.72 15.34 -3.24
C ASP A 25 2.05 14.75 -2.02
N LYS A 26 2.83 14.29 -1.04
CA LYS A 26 2.35 13.71 0.22
C LYS A 26 2.49 14.75 1.34
N HIS A 27 1.36 15.07 1.99
CA HIS A 27 1.31 16.09 3.05
C HIS A 27 1.18 15.41 4.41
N ALA A 28 2.22 15.51 5.23
CA ALA A 28 2.24 14.96 6.58
C ALA A 28 1.43 15.82 7.55
N ASN A 29 0.94 15.20 8.64
CA ASN A 29 0.42 15.95 9.79
C ASN A 29 1.56 16.66 10.54
N THR A 30 1.22 17.66 11.33
CA THR A 30 2.16 18.31 12.26
C THR A 30 1.61 18.23 13.69
N PRO A 31 2.23 17.45 14.61
CA PRO A 31 3.39 16.57 14.37
C PRO A 31 3.07 15.39 13.44
N ALA A 32 4.12 14.80 12.85
CA ALA A 32 3.98 13.63 11.97
C ALA A 32 3.28 12.48 12.69
N GLY A 33 2.33 11.85 12.00
CA GLY A 33 1.52 10.75 12.53
C GLY A 33 1.66 9.47 11.71
N LEU A 34 0.89 8.45 12.09
CA LEU A 34 0.88 7.16 11.41
C LEU A 34 0.34 7.24 9.96
N ILE A 35 -0.48 8.24 9.67
CA ILE A 35 -1.10 8.48 8.36
C ILE A 35 -0.84 9.91 7.91
N LEU A 36 -0.94 10.16 6.59
CA LEU A 36 -0.87 11.49 6.03
C LEU A 36 -2.15 12.29 6.31
N GLN A 37 -2.02 13.61 6.34
CA GLN A 37 -3.15 14.53 6.33
C GLN A 37 -3.88 14.45 4.99
N SER A 38 -3.12 14.52 3.88
CA SER A 38 -3.66 14.51 2.51
C SER A 38 -2.60 14.09 1.51
N VAL A 39 -3.05 13.85 0.26
CA VAL A 39 -2.20 13.62 -0.89
C VAL A 39 -2.76 14.42 -2.07
N THR A 40 -1.90 15.12 -2.80
CA THR A 40 -2.24 15.75 -4.07
C THR A 40 -1.70 14.88 -5.20
N VAL A 41 -2.58 14.45 -6.09
CA VAL A 41 -2.22 13.79 -7.36
C VAL A 41 -2.32 14.84 -8.46
N LYS A 42 -1.19 15.16 -9.09
CA LYS A 42 -1.09 16.19 -10.12
C LYS A 42 -1.47 15.66 -11.50
N PRO A 43 -1.79 16.54 -12.46
CA PRO A 43 -1.97 16.14 -13.86
C PRO A 43 -0.77 15.37 -14.40
N GLY A 44 -1.04 14.33 -15.21
CA GLY A 44 -0.02 13.46 -15.79
C GLY A 44 0.31 12.22 -14.96
N ALA A 45 -0.16 12.12 -13.71
CA ALA A 45 -0.05 10.90 -12.93
C ALA A 45 -0.92 9.78 -13.52
N THR A 46 -0.38 8.57 -13.56
CA THR A 46 -1.16 7.37 -13.83
C THR A 46 -1.69 6.80 -12.51
N THR A 47 -3.00 6.56 -12.43
CA THR A 47 -3.66 6.08 -11.22
C THR A 47 -4.08 4.62 -11.38
N LEU A 48 -3.85 3.82 -10.33
CA LEU A 48 -4.29 2.44 -10.19
C LEU A 48 -5.27 2.34 -9.03
N TYR A 49 -6.48 1.84 -9.29
CA TYR A 49 -7.49 1.55 -8.29
C TYR A 49 -7.55 0.04 -8.03
N LEU A 50 -7.42 -0.36 -6.78
CA LEU A 50 -7.58 -1.74 -6.36
C LEU A 50 -8.91 -1.89 -5.62
N SER A 51 -9.69 -2.89 -6.04
CA SER A 51 -10.88 -3.32 -5.30
C SER A 51 -10.52 -3.82 -3.91
N GLY A 52 -11.49 -3.91 -3.02
CA GLY A 52 -11.34 -4.46 -1.68
C GLY A 52 -10.68 -5.85 -1.72
N GLN A 53 -9.66 -6.01 -0.92
CA GLN A 53 -8.93 -7.26 -0.74
C GLN A 53 -9.22 -7.83 0.65
N LEU A 54 -9.48 -9.13 0.68
CA LEU A 54 -9.68 -9.92 1.89
C LEU A 54 -8.46 -10.81 2.16
N ALA A 55 -8.26 -11.22 3.41
CA ALA A 55 -7.18 -12.11 3.79
C ALA A 55 -7.24 -13.45 3.05
N ALA A 56 -6.10 -14.07 2.84
CA ALA A 56 -5.98 -15.46 2.43
C ALA A 56 -5.94 -16.36 3.67
N PRO A 57 -6.39 -17.62 3.60
CA PRO A 57 -6.20 -18.59 4.67
C PRO A 57 -4.73 -18.70 5.07
N ILE A 58 -4.47 -18.91 6.36
CA ILE A 58 -3.11 -19.13 6.90
C ILE A 58 -2.50 -20.40 6.30
N ASP A 59 -3.30 -21.45 6.17
CA ASP A 59 -2.91 -22.67 5.46
C ASP A 59 -3.51 -22.66 4.05
N PRO A 60 -2.71 -22.37 3.00
CA PRO A 60 -3.20 -22.38 1.61
C PRO A 60 -3.51 -23.79 1.10
N ALA A 61 -3.06 -24.85 1.79
CA ALA A 61 -3.34 -26.24 1.45
C ALA A 61 -4.57 -26.81 2.16
N SER A 62 -5.24 -26.01 2.99
CA SER A 62 -6.45 -26.42 3.71
C SER A 62 -7.50 -26.98 2.75
N LYS A 63 -8.10 -28.11 3.13
CA LYS A 63 -9.20 -28.77 2.42
C LYS A 63 -10.57 -28.38 2.98
N VAL A 64 -10.61 -27.48 3.98
CA VAL A 64 -11.86 -26.99 4.55
C VAL A 64 -12.63 -26.24 3.48
N PRO A 65 -13.90 -26.57 3.21
CA PRO A 65 -14.72 -25.84 2.27
C PRO A 65 -14.81 -24.36 2.64
N PRO A 66 -14.78 -23.41 1.68
CA PRO A 66 -14.79 -21.98 1.97
C PRO A 66 -15.92 -21.51 2.91
N ALA A 67 -17.10 -22.12 2.80
CA ALA A 67 -18.26 -21.81 3.65
C ALA A 67 -18.13 -22.30 5.11
N GLN A 68 -17.13 -23.11 5.43
CA GLN A 68 -16.85 -23.62 6.77
C GLN A 68 -15.62 -22.97 7.41
N LEU A 69 -14.92 -22.11 6.67
CA LEU A 69 -13.77 -21.36 7.20
C LEU A 69 -14.25 -20.37 8.27
N THR A 70 -13.45 -20.27 9.32
CA THR A 70 -13.68 -19.43 10.50
C THR A 70 -12.60 -18.37 10.63
N ILE A 71 -12.74 -17.44 11.57
CA ILE A 71 -11.71 -16.44 11.89
C ILE A 71 -10.37 -17.14 12.20
N ALA A 72 -10.37 -18.30 12.85
CA ALA A 72 -9.14 -19.02 13.18
C ALA A 72 -8.32 -19.42 11.95
N ASP A 73 -8.98 -19.68 10.82
CA ASP A 73 -8.32 -20.05 9.56
C ASP A 73 -7.63 -18.86 8.88
N PHE A 74 -8.01 -17.63 9.22
CA PHE A 74 -7.44 -16.38 8.66
C PHE A 74 -6.60 -15.60 9.69
N GLY A 75 -6.76 -15.94 10.99
CA GLY A 75 -6.11 -15.26 12.09
C GLY A 75 -6.89 -14.03 12.60
N ASP A 76 -6.29 -13.35 13.57
CA ASP A 76 -6.80 -12.12 14.15
C ASP A 76 -6.71 -10.92 13.18
N THR A 77 -7.21 -9.78 13.60
CA THR A 77 -7.22 -8.54 12.80
C THR A 77 -5.83 -8.14 12.33
N LYS A 78 -4.79 -8.29 13.17
CA LYS A 78 -3.39 -8.01 12.79
C LYS A 78 -2.93 -8.95 11.67
N THR A 79 -3.14 -10.25 11.84
CA THR A 79 -2.75 -11.29 10.88
C THR A 79 -3.48 -11.09 9.54
N GLN A 80 -4.78 -10.82 9.57
CA GLN A 80 -5.55 -10.52 8.37
C GLN A 80 -5.10 -9.23 7.69
N THR A 81 -4.78 -8.16 8.44
CA THR A 81 -4.22 -6.92 7.87
C THR A 81 -2.91 -7.18 7.12
N ILE A 82 -2.01 -7.97 7.71
CA ILE A 82 -0.73 -8.36 7.07
C ILE A 82 -1.00 -9.17 5.79
N SER A 83 -1.90 -10.15 5.85
CA SER A 83 -2.29 -10.97 4.70
C SER A 83 -2.83 -10.12 3.55
N VAL A 84 -3.75 -9.20 3.83
CA VAL A 84 -4.34 -8.28 2.84
C VAL A 84 -3.29 -7.36 2.22
N LEU A 85 -2.42 -6.73 3.03
CA LEU A 85 -1.39 -5.82 2.52
C LEU A 85 -0.33 -6.56 1.70
N ASN A 86 0.00 -7.81 2.01
CA ASN A 86 0.85 -8.66 1.16
C ASN A 86 0.19 -8.96 -0.19
N LYS A 87 -1.11 -9.23 -0.21
CA LYS A 87 -1.87 -9.41 -1.45
C LYS A 87 -1.87 -8.13 -2.29
N ILE A 88 -2.16 -6.97 -1.68
CA ILE A 88 -2.09 -5.66 -2.32
C ILE A 88 -0.69 -5.42 -2.90
N LYS A 89 0.38 -5.67 -2.13
CA LYS A 89 1.78 -5.56 -2.59
C LYS A 89 2.03 -6.41 -3.84
N THR A 90 1.50 -7.62 -3.88
CA THR A 90 1.64 -8.52 -5.03
C THR A 90 0.92 -7.99 -6.26
N ILE A 91 -0.34 -7.55 -6.11
CA ILE A 91 -1.14 -6.95 -7.20
C ILE A 91 -0.45 -5.69 -7.72
N MET A 92 -0.01 -4.79 -6.84
CA MET A 92 0.71 -3.57 -7.20
C MET A 92 1.94 -3.87 -8.07
N LYS A 93 2.75 -4.85 -7.64
CA LYS A 93 3.95 -5.28 -8.40
C LYS A 93 3.60 -5.80 -9.80
N GLN A 94 2.51 -6.54 -9.96
CA GLN A 94 2.05 -7.03 -11.28
C GLN A 94 1.74 -5.90 -12.26
N HIS A 95 1.30 -4.74 -11.74
CA HIS A 95 1.00 -3.53 -12.51
C HIS A 95 2.15 -2.50 -12.53
N GLY A 96 3.33 -2.88 -12.04
CA GLY A 96 4.52 -2.01 -12.04
C GLY A 96 4.51 -0.91 -10.97
N TYR A 97 3.69 -1.04 -9.91
CA TYR A 97 3.64 -0.12 -8.78
C TYR A 97 4.35 -0.70 -7.54
N ALA A 98 4.88 0.18 -6.70
CA ALA A 98 5.43 -0.15 -5.39
C ALA A 98 4.46 0.24 -4.26
N MET A 99 4.67 -0.27 -3.05
CA MET A 99 3.88 0.13 -1.87
C MET A 99 4.01 1.63 -1.55
N SER A 100 5.14 2.24 -1.92
CA SER A 100 5.37 3.69 -1.80
C SER A 100 4.49 4.54 -2.72
N ASP A 101 3.93 3.95 -3.79
CA ASP A 101 3.06 4.65 -4.75
C ASP A 101 1.61 4.72 -4.24
N ILE A 102 1.27 4.03 -3.15
CA ILE A 102 -0.07 4.11 -2.56
C ILE A 102 -0.29 5.53 -2.03
N VAL A 103 -1.39 6.13 -2.46
CA VAL A 103 -1.82 7.47 -2.05
C VAL A 103 -2.98 7.43 -1.05
N LYS A 104 -3.85 6.41 -1.13
CA LYS A 104 -5.01 6.25 -0.26
C LYS A 104 -5.28 4.79 0.05
N LEU A 105 -5.63 4.51 1.30
CA LEU A 105 -6.26 3.28 1.75
C LEU A 105 -7.62 3.57 2.36
N THR A 106 -8.61 2.74 2.05
CA THR A 106 -9.86 2.61 2.81
C THR A 106 -9.84 1.25 3.50
N VAL A 107 -9.91 1.25 4.83
CA VAL A 107 -9.84 0.04 5.64
C VAL A 107 -11.18 -0.17 6.32
N PHE A 108 -11.83 -1.27 5.97
CA PHE A 108 -13.07 -1.74 6.59
C PHE A 108 -12.71 -2.83 7.61
N VAL A 109 -13.15 -2.67 8.86
CA VAL A 109 -12.88 -3.62 9.93
C VAL A 109 -14.20 -4.10 10.50
N ALA A 110 -14.45 -5.40 10.45
CA ALA A 110 -15.59 -6.01 11.13
C ALA A 110 -15.34 -6.08 12.64
N GLY A 111 -16.41 -6.19 13.41
CA GLY A 111 -16.30 -6.37 14.85
C GLY A 111 -15.71 -7.76 15.18
N ASP A 112 -14.70 -7.81 16.04
CA ASP A 112 -14.14 -9.07 16.54
C ASP A 112 -15.02 -9.62 17.69
N PRO A 113 -15.52 -10.86 17.62
CA PRO A 113 -16.26 -11.49 18.72
C PRO A 113 -15.48 -11.52 20.04
N LYS A 114 -14.13 -11.57 19.99
CA LYS A 114 -13.27 -11.54 21.18
C LYS A 114 -13.19 -10.15 21.83
N LEU A 115 -13.66 -9.12 21.15
CA LEU A 115 -13.69 -7.72 21.60
C LEU A 115 -15.13 -7.19 21.71
N ASP A 116 -16.07 -8.06 22.06
CA ASP A 116 -17.49 -7.72 22.20
C ASP A 116 -18.09 -7.06 20.95
N GLY A 117 -17.66 -7.51 19.77
CA GLY A 117 -18.13 -6.97 18.49
C GLY A 117 -17.54 -5.60 18.13
N LYS A 118 -16.51 -5.14 18.81
CA LYS A 118 -15.77 -3.92 18.46
C LYS A 118 -14.64 -4.25 17.49
N MET A 119 -14.30 -3.29 16.61
CA MET A 119 -13.12 -3.44 15.74
C MET A 119 -11.83 -3.43 16.57
N ASP A 120 -10.90 -4.29 16.22
CA ASP A 120 -9.53 -4.25 16.72
C ASP A 120 -8.69 -3.23 15.95
N PHE A 121 -8.85 -1.95 16.28
CA PHE A 121 -8.10 -0.86 15.67
C PHE A 121 -6.60 -0.93 15.99
N ALA A 122 -6.23 -1.45 17.15
CA ALA A 122 -4.84 -1.60 17.57
C ALA A 122 -4.14 -2.67 16.73
N GLY A 123 -4.73 -3.88 16.61
CA GLY A 123 -4.19 -4.97 15.80
C GLY A 123 -4.08 -4.59 14.32
N MET A 124 -5.08 -3.90 13.77
CA MET A 124 -5.01 -3.36 12.41
C MET A 124 -3.81 -2.41 12.25
N ASN A 125 -3.59 -1.47 13.18
CA ASN A 125 -2.45 -0.56 13.12
C ASN A 125 -1.10 -1.29 13.28
N GLU A 126 -1.01 -2.33 14.09
CA GLU A 126 0.20 -3.15 14.20
C GLU A 126 0.55 -3.86 12.88
N GLY A 127 -0.46 -4.39 12.17
CA GLY A 127 -0.29 -4.94 10.84
C GLY A 127 0.15 -3.89 9.83
N PHE A 128 -0.50 -2.72 9.83
CA PHE A 128 -0.19 -1.60 8.94
C PHE A 128 1.27 -1.12 9.07
N LYS A 129 1.78 -0.98 10.29
CA LYS A 129 3.15 -0.53 10.57
C LYS A 129 4.24 -1.44 9.99
N GLN A 130 3.92 -2.66 9.58
CA GLN A 130 4.87 -3.53 8.92
C GLN A 130 5.11 -3.17 7.45
N PHE A 131 4.27 -2.32 6.85
CA PHE A 131 4.35 -1.93 5.45
C PHE A 131 4.65 -0.44 5.23
N PHE A 132 4.38 0.40 6.22
CA PHE A 132 4.50 1.86 6.15
C PHE A 132 5.27 2.41 7.35
N GLY A 133 6.12 3.40 7.11
CA GLY A 133 7.02 3.94 8.12
C GLY A 133 8.17 2.99 8.47
N THR A 134 8.52 2.08 7.55
CA THR A 134 9.62 1.11 7.69
C THR A 134 10.88 1.62 6.99
N ALA A 135 12.02 0.96 7.21
CA ALA A 135 13.25 1.27 6.50
C ALA A 135 13.08 1.14 4.97
N ASP A 136 12.34 0.10 4.51
CA ASP A 136 12.11 -0.16 3.09
C ASP A 136 11.03 0.75 2.48
N ASN A 137 10.09 1.25 3.28
CA ASN A 137 9.03 2.18 2.88
C ASN A 137 8.83 3.23 3.99
N PRO A 138 9.69 4.26 4.04
CA PRO A 138 9.67 5.27 5.11
C PRO A 138 8.43 6.18 5.05
N GLY A 139 7.76 6.21 3.91
CA GLY A 139 6.53 6.98 3.72
C GLY A 139 5.31 6.31 4.33
N THR A 140 4.22 7.08 4.38
CA THR A 140 2.90 6.59 4.76
C THR A 140 1.86 7.09 3.75
N VAL A 141 0.57 6.86 4.02
CA VAL A 141 -0.53 7.08 3.09
C VAL A 141 -1.67 7.85 3.77
N ALA A 142 -2.52 8.52 2.99
CA ALA A 142 -3.82 8.94 3.49
C ALA A 142 -4.70 7.70 3.74
N ARG A 143 -5.36 7.61 4.92
CA ARG A 143 -6.14 6.43 5.29
C ARG A 143 -7.41 6.81 6.02
N SER A 144 -8.51 6.14 5.69
CA SER A 144 -9.70 6.07 6.52
C SER A 144 -9.86 4.65 7.04
N THR A 145 -10.25 4.50 8.30
CA THR A 145 -10.53 3.21 8.92
C THR A 145 -11.89 3.30 9.60
N VAL A 146 -12.79 2.39 9.25
CA VAL A 146 -14.15 2.38 9.78
C VAL A 146 -14.55 0.97 10.20
N GLN A 147 -15.35 0.87 11.28
CA GLN A 147 -16.01 -0.38 11.60
C GLN A 147 -17.21 -0.54 10.68
N VAL A 148 -17.39 -1.75 10.15
CA VAL A 148 -18.55 -2.15 9.35
C VAL A 148 -19.33 -3.24 10.06
N ALA A 149 -20.60 -3.37 9.70
CA ALA A 149 -21.48 -4.39 10.30
C ALA A 149 -21.05 -5.81 9.93
N ALA A 150 -20.58 -6.01 8.69
CA ALA A 150 -20.07 -7.29 8.19
C ALA A 150 -19.23 -7.07 6.94
N LEU A 151 -18.38 -8.05 6.61
CA LEU A 151 -17.68 -8.20 5.35
C LEU A 151 -18.29 -9.34 4.54
N ALA A 152 -17.68 -9.71 3.40
CA ALA A 152 -18.20 -10.72 2.48
C ALA A 152 -18.35 -12.14 3.08
N GLY A 153 -17.83 -12.37 4.27
CA GLY A 153 -18.02 -13.60 5.03
C GLY A 153 -17.65 -13.43 6.51
N PRO A 154 -18.22 -14.27 7.40
CA PRO A 154 -18.07 -14.10 8.85
C PRO A 154 -16.66 -14.40 9.37
N ALA A 155 -15.80 -14.99 8.57
CA ALA A 155 -14.41 -15.27 8.88
C ALA A 155 -13.48 -14.06 8.67
N PHE A 156 -13.95 -13.03 7.96
CA PHE A 156 -13.14 -11.86 7.65
C PHE A 156 -13.32 -10.74 8.67
N LEU A 157 -12.21 -10.24 9.18
CA LEU A 157 -12.15 -9.09 10.08
C LEU A 157 -11.66 -7.82 9.38
N VAL A 158 -10.97 -7.95 8.22
CA VAL A 158 -10.38 -6.80 7.52
C VAL A 158 -10.58 -6.93 6.02
N GLU A 159 -11.02 -5.82 5.40
CA GLU A 159 -10.98 -5.59 3.96
C GLU A 159 -10.27 -4.26 3.69
N ILE A 160 -9.42 -4.19 2.67
CA ILE A 160 -8.69 -2.97 2.32
C ILE A 160 -8.80 -2.68 0.83
N GLU A 161 -9.27 -1.48 0.50
CA GLU A 161 -9.13 -0.86 -0.81
C GLU A 161 -7.87 -0.01 -0.88
N ALA A 162 -7.25 0.06 -2.06
CA ALA A 162 -6.09 0.89 -2.27
C ALA A 162 -6.20 1.71 -3.56
N THR A 163 -5.72 2.95 -3.50
CA THR A 163 -5.46 3.78 -4.69
C THR A 163 -3.98 4.10 -4.72
N ALA A 164 -3.33 3.88 -5.85
CA ALA A 164 -1.94 4.23 -6.09
C ALA A 164 -1.83 5.21 -7.25
N ALA A 165 -0.79 6.06 -7.24
CA ALA A 165 -0.50 7.02 -8.31
C ALA A 165 1.01 7.24 -8.45
N LYS A 166 1.47 7.43 -9.69
CA LYS A 166 2.85 7.79 -10.02
C LYS A 166 2.95 8.53 -11.36
#